data_82467b65918b059ef8724ae4dd0b6b06
#
_entry.id   82467b65918b059ef8724ae4dd0b6b06
#
_cell.length_a   1.000
_cell.length_b   1.000
_cell.length_c   1.000
_cell.angle_alpha   90.00
_cell.angle_beta   90.00
_cell.angle_gamma   90.00
#
_symmetry.space_group_name_H-M   'P 1'
#
loop_
_entity.id
_entity.type
_entity.pdbx_description
1 polymer ?
#
loop_
_entity_poly.entity_id
_entity_poly.type
_entity_poly.pdbx_seq_one_letter_code
_entity_poly.pdbx_strand_id
1 'polypeptide(L)'
;MFKKALVSTDGSAFSNKAVATAARLAQSLGAKLLLLHVRSPIETPHHVEGGALSHLGKNAVMREIEDEERKLLDAALEITAAEGIKAETAFIAGYSPYEAIIRVAREQNCDLIVMASHGRGGISGLLLGSETQKVLTHTTIPVLIVR
;
A
#
# COMPACT_ATOMS: atom_id res chain seq x y z
N MET A 1 -17.79 -14.18 -7.17
CA MET A 1 -17.76 -13.70 -5.78
C MET A 1 -17.06 -12.34 -5.72
N PHE A 2 -15.80 -12.22 -5.39
CA PHE A 2 -15.12 -10.90 -5.44
C PHE A 2 -14.80 -10.50 -6.87
N LYS A 3 -15.01 -9.22 -7.20
CA LYS A 3 -14.83 -8.68 -8.56
C LYS A 3 -13.60 -7.80 -8.68
N LYS A 4 -13.24 -7.09 -7.60
CA LYS A 4 -12.05 -6.24 -7.54
C LYS A 4 -11.47 -6.23 -6.12
N ALA A 5 -10.24 -6.70 -6.00
CA ALA A 5 -9.50 -6.67 -4.74
C ALA A 5 -8.52 -5.49 -4.72
N LEU A 6 -8.38 -4.85 -3.56
CA LEU A 6 -7.29 -3.92 -3.27
C LEU A 6 -6.28 -4.64 -2.37
N VAL A 7 -4.99 -4.56 -2.68
CA VAL A 7 -3.91 -4.97 -1.78
C VAL A 7 -3.00 -3.79 -1.49
N SER A 8 -2.79 -3.51 -0.21
CA SER A 8 -1.84 -2.47 0.21
C SER A 8 -0.43 -3.02 0.33
N THR A 9 0.55 -2.26 -0.13
CA THR A 9 1.96 -2.64 -0.06
C THR A 9 2.83 -1.48 0.45
N ASP A 10 3.79 -1.80 1.29
CA ASP A 10 4.84 -0.91 1.76
C ASP A 10 6.25 -1.38 1.31
N GLY A 11 6.29 -2.37 0.42
CA GLY A 11 7.53 -2.98 -0.09
C GLY A 11 8.20 -3.95 0.88
N SER A 12 7.67 -4.20 2.08
CA SER A 12 8.20 -5.17 3.02
C SER A 12 8.00 -6.61 2.54
N ALA A 13 8.76 -7.55 3.10
CA ALA A 13 8.59 -8.98 2.82
C ALA A 13 7.18 -9.48 3.17
N PHE A 14 6.58 -8.96 4.24
CA PHE A 14 5.19 -9.27 4.63
C PHE A 14 4.19 -8.78 3.57
N SER A 15 4.33 -7.55 3.11
CA SER A 15 3.44 -7.01 2.08
C SER A 15 3.63 -7.69 0.72
N ASN A 16 4.85 -8.08 0.36
CA ASN A 16 5.12 -8.85 -0.86
C ASN A 16 4.41 -10.21 -0.85
N LYS A 17 4.37 -10.87 0.31
CA LYS A 17 3.59 -12.10 0.50
C LYS A 17 2.09 -11.86 0.33
N ALA A 18 1.58 -10.75 0.86
CA ALA A 18 0.19 -10.35 0.68
C ALA A 18 -0.13 -10.04 -0.79
N VAL A 19 0.77 -9.35 -1.51
CA VAL A 19 0.65 -9.07 -2.95
C VAL A 19 0.57 -10.36 -3.76
N ALA A 20 1.47 -11.32 -3.53
CA ALA A 20 1.46 -12.61 -4.21
C ALA A 20 0.18 -13.40 -3.92
N THR A 21 -0.28 -13.40 -2.67
CA THR A 21 -1.52 -14.09 -2.27
C THR A 21 -2.74 -13.44 -2.92
N ALA A 22 -2.81 -12.11 -2.94
CA ALA A 22 -3.88 -11.36 -3.59
C ALA A 22 -3.92 -11.62 -5.11
N ALA A 23 -2.75 -11.71 -5.75
CA ALA A 23 -2.64 -12.00 -7.18
C ALA A 23 -3.18 -13.40 -7.52
N ARG A 24 -2.77 -14.43 -6.77
CA ARG A 24 -3.28 -15.80 -6.95
C ARG A 24 -4.79 -15.87 -6.72
N LEU A 25 -5.28 -15.20 -5.70
CA LEU A 25 -6.72 -15.15 -5.41
C LEU A 25 -7.48 -14.45 -6.55
N ALA A 26 -7.00 -13.29 -6.99
CA ALA A 26 -7.61 -12.55 -8.10
C ALA A 26 -7.62 -13.39 -9.40
N GLN A 27 -6.52 -14.08 -9.69
CA GLN A 27 -6.44 -14.98 -10.84
C GLN A 27 -7.49 -16.10 -10.75
N SER A 28 -7.58 -16.77 -9.61
CA SER A 28 -8.51 -17.89 -9.43
C SER A 28 -9.99 -17.48 -9.50
N LEU A 29 -10.30 -16.24 -9.14
CA LEU A 29 -11.65 -15.68 -9.13
C LEU A 29 -12.02 -14.92 -10.42
N GLY A 30 -11.05 -14.68 -11.31
CA GLY A 30 -11.23 -13.77 -12.45
C GLY A 30 -11.47 -12.31 -12.01
N ALA A 31 -10.95 -11.93 -10.84
CA ALA A 31 -11.11 -10.60 -10.27
C ALA A 31 -10.02 -9.64 -10.74
N LYS A 32 -10.30 -8.34 -10.74
CA LYS A 32 -9.30 -7.30 -10.94
C LYS A 32 -8.49 -7.09 -9.65
N LEU A 33 -7.26 -6.64 -9.78
CA LEU A 33 -6.39 -6.34 -8.66
C LEU A 33 -5.88 -4.89 -8.74
N LEU A 34 -5.99 -4.17 -7.62
CA LEU A 34 -5.44 -2.83 -7.42
C LEU A 34 -4.35 -2.90 -6.36
N LEU A 35 -3.13 -2.53 -6.73
CA LEU A 35 -2.01 -2.32 -5.81
C LEU A 35 -2.06 -0.89 -5.29
N LEU A 36 -2.08 -0.72 -3.99
CA LEU A 36 -2.06 0.59 -3.35
C LEU A 36 -0.82 0.75 -2.49
N HIS A 37 -0.05 1.80 -2.75
CA HIS A 37 0.97 2.27 -1.81
C HIS A 37 0.53 3.59 -1.19
N VAL A 38 0.67 3.71 0.13
CA VAL A 38 0.35 4.91 0.89
C VAL A 38 1.59 5.39 1.62
N ARG A 39 2.01 6.61 1.31
CA ARG A 39 3.04 7.29 2.08
C ARG A 39 2.37 8.15 3.15
N SER A 40 2.70 7.89 4.41
CA SER A 40 2.29 8.74 5.52
C SER A 40 2.83 10.15 5.37
N PRO A 41 2.20 11.16 6.00
CA PRO A 41 2.74 12.51 6.03
C PRO A 41 4.17 12.48 6.54
N ILE A 42 5.10 13.14 5.85
CA ILE A 42 6.44 13.32 6.34
C ILE A 42 6.35 14.37 7.44
N GLU A 43 6.64 13.97 8.68
CA GLU A 43 6.97 14.93 9.73
C GLU A 43 8.28 15.60 9.33
N THR A 44 8.19 16.77 8.71
CA THR A 44 9.39 17.60 8.51
C THR A 44 9.87 18.02 9.89
N PRO A 45 11.13 17.71 10.26
CA PRO A 45 11.69 18.23 11.49
C PRO A 45 11.58 19.76 11.48
N HIS A 46 10.97 20.35 12.50
CA HIS A 46 10.77 21.80 12.61
C HIS A 46 12.06 22.62 12.76
N HIS A 47 13.22 22.08 12.42
CA HIS A 47 14.52 22.71 12.53
C HIS A 47 15.34 22.64 11.24
N VAL A 48 14.76 23.11 10.13
CA VAL A 48 15.57 23.64 9.04
C VAL A 48 15.25 25.14 8.93
N GLU A 49 15.67 25.87 9.94
CA GLU A 49 15.94 27.29 9.80
C GLU A 49 17.14 27.44 8.86
N GLY A 50 16.86 27.70 7.62
CA GLY A 50 17.84 28.00 6.59
C GLY A 50 17.10 28.32 5.32
N GLY A 51 16.53 29.52 5.23
CA GLY A 51 15.68 29.99 4.13
C GLY A 51 16.35 30.09 2.77
N ALA A 52 17.32 29.24 2.45
CA ALA A 52 18.02 29.24 1.17
C ALA A 52 18.30 27.85 0.61
N LEU A 53 17.84 26.78 1.21
CA LEU A 53 17.68 25.50 0.50
C LEU A 53 16.36 25.56 -0.27
N SER A 54 16.41 26.48 -1.15
CA SER A 54 15.58 26.87 -2.24
C SER A 54 14.74 25.72 -2.83
N HIS A 55 13.65 26.11 -3.49
CA HIS A 55 12.78 25.30 -4.32
C HIS A 55 13.49 24.19 -5.14
N LEU A 56 14.77 24.37 -5.51
CA LEU A 56 15.59 23.39 -6.23
C LEU A 56 15.94 22.16 -5.35
N GLY A 57 16.30 22.35 -4.09
CA GLY A 57 16.61 21.24 -3.18
C GLY A 57 15.35 20.46 -2.78
N LYS A 58 14.22 21.14 -2.55
CA LYS A 58 12.93 20.51 -2.29
C LYS A 58 12.44 19.70 -3.48
N ASN A 59 12.58 20.24 -4.69
CA ASN A 59 12.19 19.54 -5.92
C ASN A 59 13.05 18.30 -6.19
N ALA A 60 14.37 18.37 -5.92
CA ALA A 60 15.25 17.22 -6.06
C ALA A 60 14.89 16.09 -5.07
N VAL A 61 14.65 16.42 -3.80
CA VAL A 61 14.21 15.46 -2.77
C VAL A 61 12.85 14.86 -3.14
N MET A 62 11.90 15.68 -3.59
CA MET A 62 10.58 15.16 -3.99
C MET A 62 10.66 14.21 -5.17
N ARG A 63 11.51 14.49 -6.16
CA ARG A 63 11.73 13.57 -7.31
C ARG A 63 12.35 12.24 -6.86
N GLU A 64 13.32 12.28 -5.96
CA GLU A 64 13.94 11.08 -5.41
C GLU A 64 12.90 10.21 -4.69
N ILE A 65 12.05 10.83 -3.87
CA ILE A 65 10.94 10.14 -3.18
C ILE A 65 9.96 9.53 -4.20
N GLU A 66 9.56 10.28 -5.21
CA GLU A 66 8.64 9.79 -6.27
C GLU A 66 9.26 8.62 -7.05
N ASP A 67 10.57 8.64 -7.30
CA ASP A 67 11.28 7.55 -7.94
C ASP A 67 11.35 6.28 -7.08
N GLU A 68 11.55 6.44 -5.77
CA GLU A 68 11.51 5.32 -4.82
C GLU A 68 10.12 4.67 -4.75
N GLU A 69 9.07 5.49 -4.67
CA GLU A 69 7.68 5.03 -4.63
C GLU A 69 7.29 4.29 -5.92
N ARG A 70 7.74 4.79 -7.07
CA ARG A 70 7.54 4.12 -8.35
C ARG A 70 8.25 2.77 -8.39
N LYS A 71 9.50 2.69 -7.96
CA LYS A 71 10.25 1.42 -7.87
C LYS A 71 9.55 0.39 -6.97
N LEU A 72 8.98 0.85 -5.86
CA LEU A 72 8.23 -0.01 -4.95
C LEU A 72 7.00 -0.61 -5.65
N LEU A 73 6.22 0.21 -6.34
CA LEU A 73 5.05 -0.26 -7.10
C LEU A 73 5.44 -1.14 -8.28
N ASP A 74 6.52 -0.81 -8.98
CA ASP A 74 7.04 -1.63 -10.09
C ASP A 74 7.44 -3.02 -9.60
N ALA A 75 8.12 -3.12 -8.45
CA ALA A 75 8.46 -4.40 -7.84
C ALA A 75 7.19 -5.21 -7.45
N ALA A 76 6.15 -4.55 -6.95
CA ALA A 76 4.88 -5.21 -6.66
C ALA A 76 4.17 -5.68 -7.95
N LEU A 77 4.25 -4.90 -9.04
CA LEU A 77 3.73 -5.31 -10.35
C LEU A 77 4.45 -6.55 -10.91
N GLU A 78 5.76 -6.67 -10.70
CA GLU A 78 6.52 -7.87 -11.08
C GLU A 78 6.00 -9.11 -10.34
N ILE A 79 5.68 -8.99 -9.05
CA ILE A 79 5.09 -10.08 -8.26
C ILE A 79 3.75 -10.49 -8.85
N THR A 80 2.87 -9.54 -9.18
CA THR A 80 1.56 -9.86 -9.76
C THR A 80 1.66 -10.46 -11.16
N ALA A 81 2.60 -9.97 -11.97
CA ALA A 81 2.85 -10.49 -13.31
C ALA A 81 3.36 -11.95 -13.27
N ALA A 82 4.22 -12.29 -12.30
CA ALA A 82 4.68 -13.67 -12.09
C ALA A 82 3.52 -14.63 -11.74
N GLU A 83 2.45 -14.13 -11.14
CA GLU A 83 1.22 -14.88 -10.86
C GLU A 83 0.18 -14.79 -12.01
N GLY A 84 0.55 -14.19 -13.15
CA GLY A 84 -0.30 -14.12 -14.34
C GLY A 84 -1.40 -13.05 -14.28
N ILE A 85 -1.28 -12.06 -13.39
CA ILE A 85 -2.26 -10.98 -13.22
C ILE A 85 -1.65 -9.64 -13.64
N LYS A 86 -2.41 -8.90 -14.46
CA LYS A 86 -2.15 -7.48 -14.72
C LYS A 86 -2.89 -6.64 -13.69
N ALA A 87 -2.16 -6.07 -12.74
CA ALA A 87 -2.73 -5.22 -11.70
C ALA A 87 -2.76 -3.74 -12.12
N GLU A 88 -3.74 -3.00 -11.59
CA GLU A 88 -3.75 -1.53 -11.58
C GLU A 88 -2.93 -1.04 -10.39
N THR A 89 -2.41 0.17 -10.46
CA THR A 89 -1.64 0.79 -9.36
C THR A 89 -2.25 2.11 -8.93
N ALA A 90 -2.16 2.42 -7.65
CA ALA A 90 -2.48 3.72 -7.08
C ALA A 90 -1.44 4.10 -6.02
N PHE A 91 -1.16 5.39 -5.92
CA PHE A 91 -0.29 5.98 -4.92
C PHE A 91 -0.99 7.15 -4.25
N ILE A 92 -0.95 7.18 -2.92
CA ILE A 92 -1.50 8.26 -2.10
C ILE A 92 -0.43 8.74 -1.12
N ALA A 93 -0.25 10.05 -1.04
CA ALA A 93 0.63 10.69 -0.07
C ALA A 93 -0.15 11.59 0.89
N GLY A 94 0.33 11.75 2.11
CA GLY A 94 -0.18 12.72 3.08
C GLY A 94 -1.39 12.26 3.89
N TYR A 95 -1.75 10.98 3.84
CA TYR A 95 -2.85 10.39 4.62
C TYR A 95 -2.35 9.31 5.56
N SER A 96 -3.11 9.04 6.63
CA SER A 96 -2.94 7.83 7.42
C SER A 96 -3.20 6.62 6.53
N PRO A 97 -2.35 5.56 6.57
CA PRO A 97 -2.51 4.41 5.67
C PRO A 97 -3.91 3.79 5.73
N TYR A 98 -4.47 3.56 6.91
CA TYR A 98 -5.80 2.93 7.03
C TYR A 98 -6.91 3.79 6.38
N GLU A 99 -6.86 5.11 6.53
CA GLU A 99 -7.85 6.02 5.93
C GLU A 99 -7.77 6.00 4.40
N ALA A 100 -6.55 6.06 3.86
CA ALA A 100 -6.32 5.99 2.43
C ALA A 100 -6.75 4.64 1.84
N ILE A 101 -6.44 3.52 2.51
CA ILE A 101 -6.84 2.18 2.08
C ILE A 101 -8.37 2.07 1.98
N ILE A 102 -9.09 2.47 3.03
CA ILE A 102 -10.56 2.39 3.07
C ILE A 102 -11.18 3.31 2.02
N ARG A 103 -10.68 4.54 1.91
CA ARG A 103 -11.16 5.53 0.96
C ARG A 103 -10.98 5.04 -0.48
N VAL A 104 -9.76 4.64 -0.85
CA VAL A 104 -9.47 4.15 -2.21
C VAL A 104 -10.27 2.90 -2.53
N ALA A 105 -10.42 1.97 -1.58
CA ALA A 105 -11.21 0.78 -1.79
C ALA A 105 -12.68 1.13 -2.14
N ARG A 106 -13.27 2.11 -1.45
CA ARG A 106 -14.62 2.59 -1.74
C ARG A 106 -14.71 3.31 -3.09
N GLU A 107 -13.82 4.28 -3.33
CA GLU A 107 -13.81 5.08 -4.57
C GLU A 107 -13.58 4.21 -5.81
N GLN A 108 -12.78 3.15 -5.69
CA GLN A 108 -12.45 2.22 -6.76
C GLN A 108 -13.40 1.01 -6.85
N ASN A 109 -14.47 0.99 -6.03
CA ASN A 109 -15.42 -0.11 -5.95
C ASN A 109 -14.77 -1.47 -5.71
N CYS A 110 -13.76 -1.52 -4.84
CA CYS A 110 -13.17 -2.78 -4.40
C CYS A 110 -14.11 -3.46 -3.39
N ASP A 111 -14.31 -4.74 -3.56
CA ASP A 111 -15.17 -5.58 -2.71
C ASP A 111 -14.38 -6.54 -1.81
N LEU A 112 -13.06 -6.45 -1.85
CA LEU A 112 -12.12 -7.12 -0.96
C LEU A 112 -10.90 -6.23 -0.71
N ILE A 113 -10.45 -6.17 0.54
CA ILE A 113 -9.15 -5.59 0.92
C ILE A 113 -8.23 -6.73 1.36
N VAL A 114 -7.00 -6.76 0.85
CA VAL A 114 -5.97 -7.72 1.27
C VAL A 114 -4.84 -6.95 1.93
N MET A 115 -4.43 -7.39 3.10
CA MET A 115 -3.36 -6.75 3.87
C MET A 115 -2.41 -7.80 4.44
N ALA A 116 -1.15 -7.43 4.60
CA ALA A 116 -0.24 -8.17 5.45
C ALA A 116 -0.63 -7.99 6.93
N SER A 117 -0.36 -8.99 7.74
CA SER A 117 -0.58 -8.90 9.20
C SER A 117 0.29 -7.81 9.85
N HIS A 118 1.46 -7.50 9.27
CA HIS A 118 2.41 -6.49 9.70
C HIS A 118 2.99 -5.74 8.50
N GLY A 119 3.40 -4.48 8.73
CA GLY A 119 4.15 -3.69 7.76
C GLY A 119 5.64 -3.60 8.10
N ARG A 120 6.32 -2.55 7.64
CA ARG A 120 7.70 -2.24 8.00
C ARG A 120 7.82 -2.06 9.51
N GLY A 121 8.78 -2.74 10.14
CA GLY A 121 9.01 -2.69 11.57
C GLY A 121 8.09 -3.59 12.39
N GLY A 122 7.29 -4.44 11.75
CA GLY A 122 6.49 -5.44 12.44
C GLY A 122 7.37 -6.47 13.15
N ILE A 123 7.15 -6.63 14.47
CA ILE A 123 7.78 -7.70 15.24
C ILE A 123 7.02 -8.98 14.94
N SER A 124 7.73 -10.07 14.65
CA SER A 124 7.15 -11.40 14.51
C SER A 124 6.53 -11.81 15.84
N GLY A 125 5.22 -11.69 15.95
CA GLY A 125 4.45 -11.99 17.14
C GLY A 125 2.95 -12.07 16.86
N LEU A 126 2.17 -12.42 17.87
CA LEU A 126 0.74 -12.69 17.79
C LEU A 126 -0.16 -11.49 17.50
N LEU A 127 0.37 -10.28 17.51
CA LEU A 127 -0.42 -9.06 17.36
C LEU A 127 -0.45 -8.58 15.91
N LEU A 128 -1.61 -8.21 15.42
CA LEU A 128 -1.79 -7.53 14.15
C LEU A 128 -1.14 -6.14 14.19
N GLY A 129 -0.59 -5.70 13.07
CA GLY A 129 -0.09 -4.34 12.93
C GLY A 129 -1.18 -3.28 13.16
N SER A 130 -0.79 -2.11 13.64
CA SER A 130 -1.72 -1.04 14.02
C SER A 130 -2.62 -0.59 12.87
N GLU A 131 -2.06 -0.44 11.67
CA GLU A 131 -2.85 -0.03 10.50
C GLU A 131 -3.84 -1.13 10.08
N THR A 132 -3.46 -2.40 10.18
CA THR A 132 -4.34 -3.54 9.92
C THR A 132 -5.52 -3.56 10.89
N GLN A 133 -5.27 -3.34 12.18
CA GLN A 133 -6.33 -3.23 13.19
C GLN A 133 -7.29 -2.07 12.89
N LYS A 134 -6.77 -0.91 12.51
CA LYS A 134 -7.58 0.26 12.17
C LYS A 134 -8.45 -0.01 10.93
N VAL A 135 -7.91 -0.64 9.89
CA VAL A 135 -8.70 -1.01 8.71
C VAL A 135 -9.84 -1.95 9.12
N LEU A 136 -9.56 -3.01 9.87
CA LEU A 136 -10.59 -3.96 10.34
C LEU A 136 -11.70 -3.28 11.14
N THR A 137 -11.35 -2.28 11.96
CA THR A 137 -12.29 -1.57 12.82
C THR A 137 -13.17 -0.58 12.03
N HIS A 138 -12.65 0.01 10.96
CA HIS A 138 -13.30 1.15 10.29
C HIS A 138 -13.87 0.82 8.90
N THR A 139 -13.74 -0.40 8.41
CA THR A 139 -14.31 -0.80 7.11
C THR A 139 -15.44 -1.80 7.26
N THR A 140 -16.38 -1.76 6.31
CA THR A 140 -17.40 -2.79 6.11
C THR A 140 -17.05 -3.71 4.93
N ILE A 141 -15.99 -3.39 4.19
CA ILE A 141 -15.49 -4.24 3.11
C ILE A 141 -14.78 -5.45 3.74
N PRO A 142 -15.01 -6.68 3.26
CA PRO A 142 -14.27 -7.86 3.70
C PRO A 142 -12.76 -7.65 3.63
N VAL A 143 -12.04 -8.11 4.66
CA VAL A 143 -10.57 -7.97 4.75
C VAL A 143 -9.95 -9.35 4.89
N LEU A 144 -9.01 -9.65 4.01
CA LEU A 144 -8.16 -10.83 4.08
C LEU A 144 -6.80 -10.45 4.65
N ILE A 145 -6.44 -11.05 5.77
CA ILE A 145 -5.13 -10.85 6.41
C ILE A 145 -4.20 -11.99 6.04
N VAL A 146 -3.04 -11.65 5.48
CA VAL A 146 -1.99 -12.60 5.09
C VAL A 146 -0.87 -12.55 6.13
N ARG A 147 -0.50 -13.71 6.66
CA ARG A 147 0.58 -13.91 7.65
C ARG A 147 1.85 -14.45 7.00
#